data_f09c252ae503ee846d898b63706b09c0
#
_entry.id   f09c252ae503ee846d898b63706b09c0
#
_cell.length_a   1.000
_cell.length_b   1.000
_cell.length_c   1.000
_cell.angle_alpha   90.00
_cell.angle_beta   90.00
_cell.angle_gamma   90.00
#
_symmetry.space_group_name_H-M   'P 1'
#
loop_
_entity.id
_entity.type
_entity.pdbx_description
1 polymer ?
#
loop_
_entity_poly.entity_id
_entity_poly.type
_entity_poly.pdbx_seq_one_letter_code
_entity_poly.pdbx_strand_id
1 'polypeptide(L)'
;MMPIRTIYPAPPLRPTRHQSLLRCSIAALLFLFASSSYLHAQDWVHLTAGNDNTSIRLAAANFKGDANAYKQTFDTVLFSDLSNAGLFDMVSKSLAPQSTPGTPAEMNLSQWSQAPASAAMVAFGNIGTQNGKLVANGFLDDAKNSQFPQVFAKQYSGEADDDTARQLAHQFADDIIFRLSGGTPGIAESKLFYSKRLGPGEKEIWMMDYDGANQHAVTHLGEDSISPRVSPDNSLVAFSSLGKNGFQIRMYSLILNRLVRFNNVGGTNLSPAWSPSGQQLAFSSSRTGDPEIWVSDPQGSVAHRITSYKGPDVSPTYNPKTGAQIAWISGRTGLPQLYIMDADGSGVTRMTDGGYATSVSWSPNGQFLTFAWDRKYGPGAPGGQDIYVMEVATKKWIQLTHDIGRCDFPTWSPDGRHIAFANSPDGVDSHNRIMTMLADGTQKRALTGSGADMPNWSWK
;
A
#
# COMPACT_ATOMS: atom_id res chain seq x y z
N MET A 1 -58.35 -59.82 -33.80
CA MET A 1 -57.15 -60.09 -32.96
C MET A 1 -55.95 -60.01 -33.93
N MET A 2 -55.26 -58.88 -33.91
CA MET A 2 -54.00 -58.69 -34.65
C MET A 2 -52.87 -58.60 -33.63
N PRO A 3 -51.67 -59.20 -33.80
CA PRO A 3 -50.61 -59.21 -32.84
C PRO A 3 -49.78 -57.93 -32.92
N ILE A 4 -49.43 -57.39 -31.73
CA ILE A 4 -48.59 -56.23 -31.51
C ILE A 4 -47.14 -56.61 -31.87
N ARG A 5 -46.52 -55.87 -32.79
CA ARG A 5 -45.06 -55.92 -33.06
C ARG A 5 -44.32 -55.09 -32.10
N THR A 6 -43.47 -55.67 -31.30
CA THR A 6 -42.50 -55.02 -30.44
C THR A 6 -41.33 -54.53 -31.28
N ILE A 7 -41.10 -53.20 -31.29
CA ILE A 7 -39.94 -52.56 -31.95
C ILE A 7 -38.83 -52.46 -30.92
N TYR A 8 -37.69 -53.14 -31.13
CA TYR A 8 -36.47 -52.99 -30.36
C TYR A 8 -35.69 -51.76 -30.87
N PRO A 9 -35.14 -50.95 -29.98
CA PRO A 9 -34.26 -49.83 -30.39
C PRO A 9 -32.88 -50.35 -30.81
N ALA A 10 -32.33 -49.75 -31.88
CA ALA A 10 -31.01 -50.07 -32.41
C ALA A 10 -29.89 -49.66 -31.41
N PRO A 11 -28.77 -50.39 -31.37
CA PRO A 11 -27.65 -50.10 -30.47
C PRO A 11 -26.93 -48.79 -30.91
N PRO A 12 -26.36 -48.02 -29.97
CA PRO A 12 -25.66 -46.79 -30.29
C PRO A 12 -24.35 -47.04 -31.04
N LEU A 13 -24.12 -46.27 -32.08
CA LEU A 13 -22.90 -46.27 -32.90
C LEU A 13 -21.68 -45.92 -32.01
N ARG A 14 -20.64 -46.76 -32.02
CA ARG A 14 -19.35 -46.51 -31.35
C ARG A 14 -18.64 -45.35 -32.08
N PRO A 15 -18.09 -44.35 -31.35
CA PRO A 15 -17.34 -43.26 -31.99
C PRO A 15 -16.05 -43.79 -32.63
N THR A 16 -15.75 -43.33 -33.84
CA THR A 16 -14.55 -43.70 -34.59
C THR A 16 -13.28 -43.15 -33.86
N ARG A 17 -12.16 -43.86 -34.01
CA ARG A 17 -10.87 -43.56 -33.34
C ARG A 17 -10.36 -42.14 -33.59
N HIS A 18 -10.79 -41.48 -34.63
CA HIS A 18 -10.45 -40.08 -34.95
C HIS A 18 -11.18 -39.03 -34.09
N GLN A 19 -12.42 -39.32 -33.63
CA GLN A 19 -13.15 -38.38 -32.76
C GLN A 19 -12.66 -38.40 -31.33
N SER A 20 -12.11 -39.52 -30.84
CA SER A 20 -11.51 -39.59 -29.50
C SER A 20 -10.17 -38.82 -29.39
N LEU A 21 -9.35 -38.85 -30.47
CA LEU A 21 -8.10 -38.09 -30.54
C LEU A 21 -8.34 -36.57 -30.58
N LEU A 22 -9.38 -36.12 -31.32
CA LEU A 22 -9.72 -34.71 -31.40
C LEU A 22 -10.26 -34.17 -30.07
N ARG A 23 -11.04 -34.96 -29.32
CA ARG A 23 -11.55 -34.59 -28.00
C ARG A 23 -10.44 -34.55 -26.94
N CYS A 24 -9.48 -35.46 -26.98
CA CYS A 24 -8.31 -35.42 -26.07
C CYS A 24 -7.40 -34.25 -26.41
N SER A 25 -7.21 -33.88 -27.66
CA SER A 25 -6.39 -32.74 -28.09
C SER A 25 -7.02 -31.39 -27.67
N ILE A 26 -8.33 -31.24 -27.76
CA ILE A 26 -9.06 -30.04 -27.33
C ILE A 26 -9.06 -29.93 -25.78
N ALA A 27 -9.22 -31.04 -25.06
CA ALA A 27 -9.12 -31.05 -23.59
C ALA A 27 -7.69 -30.73 -23.12
N ALA A 28 -6.65 -31.23 -23.78
CA ALA A 28 -5.25 -30.92 -23.48
C ALA A 28 -4.91 -29.45 -23.82
N LEU A 29 -5.45 -28.88 -24.92
CA LEU A 29 -5.31 -27.47 -25.25
C LEU A 29 -6.05 -26.57 -24.24
N LEU A 30 -7.24 -26.93 -23.80
CA LEU A 30 -7.97 -26.19 -22.77
C LEU A 30 -7.29 -26.27 -21.39
N PHE A 31 -6.62 -27.39 -21.07
CA PHE A 31 -5.80 -27.50 -19.86
C PHE A 31 -4.49 -26.68 -19.96
N LEU A 32 -3.89 -26.53 -21.13
CA LEU A 32 -2.72 -25.69 -21.37
C LEU A 32 -3.07 -24.18 -21.33
N PHE A 33 -4.30 -23.79 -21.72
CA PHE A 33 -4.77 -22.41 -21.58
C PHE A 33 -5.31 -22.09 -20.18
N ALA A 34 -5.78 -23.07 -19.41
CA ALA A 34 -6.19 -22.88 -18.02
C ALA A 34 -5.00 -22.80 -17.04
N SER A 35 -3.82 -23.32 -17.43
CA SER A 35 -2.61 -23.23 -16.61
C SER A 35 -1.76 -21.97 -16.86
N SER A 36 -2.12 -21.13 -17.85
CA SER A 36 -1.39 -19.89 -18.15
C SER A 36 -1.98 -18.62 -17.52
N SER A 37 -3.01 -18.72 -16.66
CA SER A 37 -3.62 -17.59 -15.96
C SER A 37 -3.29 -17.51 -14.45
N TYR A 38 -2.41 -18.34 -13.94
CA TYR A 38 -1.74 -18.07 -12.67
C TYR A 38 -0.42 -17.35 -12.94
N LEU A 39 -0.48 -16.16 -13.56
CA LEU A 39 0.53 -15.15 -13.34
C LEU A 39 0.46 -14.83 -11.86
N HIS A 40 1.42 -15.35 -11.14
CA HIS A 40 1.64 -15.12 -9.73
C HIS A 40 1.63 -13.60 -9.51
N ALA A 41 0.64 -13.09 -8.78
CA ALA A 41 0.85 -11.87 -8.03
C ALA A 41 2.13 -12.13 -7.23
N GLN A 42 3.19 -11.40 -7.54
CA GLN A 42 4.50 -11.64 -6.94
C GLN A 42 4.32 -11.62 -5.43
N ASP A 43 4.69 -12.72 -4.76
CA ASP A 43 4.80 -12.82 -3.33
C ASP A 43 5.96 -11.92 -2.88
N TRP A 44 5.66 -10.63 -2.65
CA TRP A 44 6.64 -9.65 -2.21
C TRP A 44 7.08 -9.83 -0.77
N VAL A 45 6.36 -10.62 -0.01
CA VAL A 45 6.78 -11.04 1.32
C VAL A 45 7.33 -12.45 1.22
N HIS A 46 8.56 -12.59 0.78
CA HIS A 46 9.32 -13.80 1.10
C HIS A 46 9.57 -13.81 2.61
N LEU A 47 8.69 -14.46 3.36
CA LEU A 47 8.83 -14.73 4.80
C LEU A 47 9.99 -15.70 5.11
N THR A 48 10.83 -16.00 4.14
CA THR A 48 12.03 -16.80 4.32
C THR A 48 13.25 -15.90 4.23
N ALA A 49 13.98 -15.76 5.33
CA ALA A 49 15.36 -15.34 5.36
C ALA A 49 16.21 -16.37 4.56
N GLY A 50 16.15 -16.30 3.24
CA GLY A 50 16.83 -17.21 2.32
C GLY A 50 17.14 -16.46 1.04
N ASN A 51 18.40 -16.05 0.91
CA ASN A 51 19.06 -15.54 -0.28
C ASN A 51 18.54 -16.19 -1.56
N ASP A 52 17.88 -15.39 -2.43
CA ASP A 52 17.94 -15.48 -3.90
C ASP A 52 17.13 -14.36 -4.59
N ASN A 53 16.99 -13.17 -3.94
CA ASN A 53 16.55 -11.98 -4.65
C ASN A 53 17.78 -11.39 -5.39
N THR A 54 17.94 -11.72 -6.65
CA THR A 54 18.80 -10.95 -7.54
C THR A 54 18.17 -9.59 -7.78
N SER A 55 18.43 -8.63 -6.88
CA SER A 55 18.02 -7.24 -7.07
C SER A 55 18.64 -6.72 -8.38
N ILE A 56 17.87 -6.03 -9.20
CA ILE A 56 18.35 -5.43 -10.44
C ILE A 56 19.35 -4.33 -10.09
N ARG A 57 20.60 -4.49 -10.56
CA ARG A 57 21.61 -3.46 -10.39
C ARG A 57 21.33 -2.28 -11.32
N LEU A 58 20.87 -1.18 -10.75
CA LEU A 58 20.36 0.01 -11.47
C LEU A 58 21.28 1.22 -11.23
N ALA A 59 21.70 1.86 -12.31
CA ALA A 59 22.35 3.16 -12.25
C ALA A 59 21.34 4.28 -12.61
N ALA A 60 21.35 5.36 -11.85
CA ALA A 60 20.67 6.61 -12.19
C ALA A 60 21.73 7.67 -12.49
N ALA A 61 21.92 7.97 -13.77
CA ALA A 61 22.81 9.05 -14.21
C ALA A 61 22.22 10.41 -13.82
N ASN A 62 23.07 11.38 -13.51
CA ASN A 62 22.60 12.74 -13.41
C ASN A 62 22.10 13.21 -14.77
N PHE A 63 20.92 13.85 -14.81
CA PHE A 63 20.33 14.32 -16.04
C PHE A 63 21.18 15.43 -16.67
N LYS A 64 21.21 15.50 -18.00
CA LYS A 64 21.85 16.59 -18.72
C LYS A 64 20.93 17.83 -18.68
N GLY A 65 21.50 19.01 -18.52
CA GLY A 65 20.77 20.27 -18.45
C GLY A 65 21.57 21.33 -17.69
N ASP A 66 21.03 22.53 -17.65
CA ASP A 66 21.65 23.62 -16.90
C ASP A 66 21.71 23.26 -15.40
N ALA A 67 22.81 23.58 -14.75
CA ALA A 67 23.01 23.33 -13.33
C ALA A 67 22.17 24.34 -12.49
N ASN A 68 20.88 24.12 -12.42
CA ASN A 68 19.92 24.90 -11.64
C ASN A 68 19.27 24.07 -10.51
N ALA A 69 18.46 24.73 -9.67
CA ALA A 69 17.78 24.08 -8.56
C ALA A 69 16.87 22.92 -9.04
N TYR A 70 16.11 23.10 -10.11
CA TYR A 70 15.17 22.11 -10.64
C TYR A 70 15.85 20.81 -11.03
N LYS A 71 17.01 20.89 -11.72
CA LYS A 71 17.81 19.72 -12.06
C LYS A 71 18.34 19.01 -10.82
N GLN A 72 18.83 19.76 -9.84
CA GLN A 72 19.37 19.21 -8.62
C GLN A 72 18.27 18.49 -7.81
N THR A 73 17.09 19.10 -7.70
CA THR A 73 15.91 18.50 -7.07
C THR A 73 15.51 17.22 -7.79
N PHE A 74 15.37 17.27 -9.14
CA PHE A 74 15.01 16.10 -9.94
C PHE A 74 15.99 14.94 -9.74
N ASP A 75 17.30 15.17 -9.89
CA ASP A 75 18.33 14.13 -9.76
C ASP A 75 18.37 13.52 -8.34
N THR A 76 18.14 14.34 -7.32
CA THR A 76 18.14 13.90 -5.91
C THR A 76 16.91 13.04 -5.61
N VAL A 77 15.73 13.50 -6.02
CA VAL A 77 14.46 12.81 -5.79
C VAL A 77 14.41 11.51 -6.57
N LEU A 78 14.77 11.51 -7.86
CA LEU A 78 14.83 10.29 -8.67
C LEU A 78 15.72 9.21 -8.05
N PHE A 79 16.92 9.59 -7.62
CA PHE A 79 17.84 8.64 -6.98
C PHE A 79 17.28 8.10 -5.66
N SER A 80 16.65 8.97 -4.86
CA SER A 80 16.03 8.59 -3.59
C SER A 80 14.87 7.63 -3.80
N ASP A 81 13.97 7.90 -4.75
CA ASP A 81 12.81 7.07 -5.05
C ASP A 81 13.22 5.66 -5.48
N LEU A 82 14.17 5.57 -6.41
CA LEU A 82 14.68 4.29 -6.87
C LEU A 82 15.40 3.51 -5.76
N SER A 83 16.15 4.21 -4.90
CA SER A 83 16.82 3.61 -3.74
C SER A 83 15.83 3.07 -2.71
N ASN A 84 14.72 3.80 -2.51
CA ASN A 84 13.69 3.44 -1.53
C ASN A 84 12.71 2.38 -2.06
N ALA A 85 12.71 2.06 -3.35
CA ALA A 85 11.74 1.14 -3.96
C ALA A 85 11.84 -0.31 -3.45
N GLY A 86 12.95 -0.70 -2.84
CA GLY A 86 13.19 -2.07 -2.34
C GLY A 86 13.39 -3.12 -3.44
N LEU A 87 13.63 -2.67 -4.69
CA LEU A 87 13.77 -3.53 -5.88
C LEU A 87 15.19 -3.55 -6.46
N PHE A 88 15.96 -2.50 -6.18
CA PHE A 88 17.19 -2.21 -6.89
C PHE A 88 18.43 -2.25 -5.99
N ASP A 89 19.50 -2.83 -6.52
CA ASP A 89 20.85 -2.58 -6.05
C ASP A 89 21.36 -1.32 -6.75
N MET A 90 21.24 -0.17 -6.10
CA MET A 90 21.58 1.11 -6.70
C MET A 90 23.10 1.27 -6.83
N VAL A 91 23.55 1.58 -8.04
CA VAL A 91 24.95 1.98 -8.27
C VAL A 91 25.22 3.28 -7.53
N SER A 92 26.18 3.27 -6.60
CA SER A 92 26.60 4.50 -5.91
C SER A 92 27.06 5.55 -6.92
N LYS A 93 26.69 6.81 -6.69
CA LYS A 93 27.08 7.93 -7.55
C LYS A 93 28.62 8.07 -7.68
N SER A 94 29.39 7.61 -6.70
CA SER A 94 30.87 7.59 -6.76
C SER A 94 31.44 6.52 -7.70
N LEU A 95 30.66 5.47 -8.01
CA LEU A 95 31.04 4.41 -8.95
C LEU A 95 30.47 4.64 -10.34
N ALA A 96 29.56 5.59 -10.49
CA ALA A 96 28.96 5.94 -11.77
C ALA A 96 29.96 6.66 -12.67
N PRO A 97 29.92 6.46 -14.00
CA PRO A 97 30.67 7.25 -14.93
C PRO A 97 30.39 8.75 -14.79
N GLN A 98 31.41 9.59 -15.02
CA GLN A 98 31.26 11.04 -14.97
C GLN A 98 30.47 11.61 -16.15
N SER A 99 30.20 10.79 -17.18
CA SER A 99 29.39 11.19 -18.34
C SER A 99 27.92 11.35 -17.96
N THR A 100 27.28 12.39 -18.45
CA THR A 100 25.86 12.66 -18.28
C THR A 100 25.15 12.61 -19.64
N PRO A 101 24.79 11.41 -20.14
CA PRO A 101 24.13 11.28 -21.44
C PRO A 101 22.72 11.88 -21.36
N GLY A 102 22.41 12.84 -22.24
CA GLY A 102 21.09 13.47 -22.32
C GLY A 102 20.16 12.80 -23.31
N THR A 103 20.71 11.98 -24.21
CA THR A 103 19.97 11.25 -25.26
C THR A 103 20.55 9.88 -25.48
N PRO A 104 19.80 8.93 -26.09
CA PRO A 104 20.33 7.61 -26.44
C PRO A 104 21.57 7.65 -27.34
N ALA A 105 21.68 8.65 -28.23
CA ALA A 105 22.84 8.81 -29.11
C ALA A 105 24.13 9.17 -28.35
N GLU A 106 24.02 9.74 -27.16
CA GLU A 106 25.17 10.09 -26.30
C GLU A 106 25.53 8.97 -25.33
N MET A 107 24.71 7.92 -25.23
CA MET A 107 24.89 6.82 -24.28
C MET A 107 26.04 5.90 -24.72
N ASN A 108 26.98 5.69 -23.83
CA ASN A 108 28.03 4.68 -23.97
C ASN A 108 27.79 3.55 -22.96
N LEU A 109 27.03 2.53 -23.36
CA LEU A 109 26.62 1.43 -22.49
C LEU A 109 27.78 0.69 -21.86
N SER A 110 28.94 0.60 -22.54
CA SER A 110 30.10 -0.14 -22.01
C SER A 110 30.67 0.52 -20.74
N GLN A 111 30.58 1.84 -20.62
CA GLN A 111 31.01 2.55 -19.41
C GLN A 111 30.15 2.23 -18.20
N TRP A 112 28.85 1.91 -18.43
CA TRP A 112 27.91 1.61 -17.37
C TRP A 112 27.84 0.12 -17.03
N SER A 113 27.95 -0.77 -18.03
CA SER A 113 27.87 -2.21 -17.85
C SER A 113 29.16 -2.86 -17.30
N GLN A 114 30.29 -2.18 -17.43
CA GLN A 114 31.59 -2.65 -16.90
C GLN A 114 31.89 -2.10 -15.50
N ALA A 115 32.88 -2.68 -14.83
CA ALA A 115 33.37 -2.17 -13.56
C ALA A 115 33.92 -0.73 -13.72
N PRO A 116 33.72 0.16 -12.70
CA PRO A 116 33.17 -0.13 -11.36
C PRO A 116 31.64 -0.10 -11.25
N ALA A 117 30.91 0.48 -12.20
CA ALA A 117 29.44 0.60 -12.15
C ALA A 117 28.75 -0.77 -12.22
N SER A 118 29.12 -1.60 -13.20
CA SER A 118 28.56 -2.94 -13.43
C SER A 118 27.03 -2.97 -13.46
N ALA A 119 26.39 -1.91 -13.98
CA ALA A 119 24.95 -1.76 -14.03
C ALA A 119 24.30 -2.78 -14.98
N ALA A 120 23.15 -3.29 -14.64
CA ALA A 120 22.27 -4.03 -15.55
C ALA A 120 21.34 -3.08 -16.31
N MET A 121 20.84 -2.04 -15.63
CA MET A 121 19.95 -1.01 -16.17
C MET A 121 20.53 0.37 -15.90
N VAL A 122 20.28 1.32 -16.80
CA VAL A 122 20.68 2.72 -16.65
C VAL A 122 19.49 3.63 -16.93
N ALA A 123 19.11 4.44 -15.95
CA ALA A 123 18.18 5.55 -16.10
C ALA A 123 18.98 6.83 -16.37
N PHE A 124 18.61 7.57 -17.39
CA PHE A 124 19.30 8.80 -17.82
C PHE A 124 18.37 9.72 -18.59
N GLY A 125 18.85 10.91 -18.97
CA GLY A 125 18.04 11.83 -19.74
C GLY A 125 18.48 13.29 -19.66
N ASN A 126 17.56 14.16 -20.03
CA ASN A 126 17.79 15.61 -19.96
C ASN A 126 16.57 16.33 -19.32
N ILE A 127 16.87 17.46 -18.69
CA ILE A 127 15.86 18.33 -18.08
C ILE A 127 16.20 19.79 -18.39
N GLY A 128 15.19 20.59 -18.70
CA GLY A 128 15.36 22.01 -19.00
C GLY A 128 14.03 22.74 -19.16
N THR A 129 14.08 24.06 -19.29
CA THR A 129 12.89 24.88 -19.51
C THR A 129 12.64 25.11 -21.00
N GLN A 130 11.43 24.76 -21.46
CA GLN A 130 10.99 24.95 -22.85
C GLN A 130 9.64 25.66 -22.85
N ASN A 131 9.56 26.79 -23.54
CA ASN A 131 8.34 27.59 -23.61
C ASN A 131 7.71 27.93 -22.23
N GLY A 132 8.57 28.21 -21.24
CA GLY A 132 8.14 28.55 -19.88
C GLY A 132 7.74 27.35 -19.02
N LYS A 133 7.80 26.12 -19.54
CA LYS A 133 7.52 24.88 -18.79
C LYS A 133 8.80 24.09 -18.53
N LEU A 134 8.85 23.42 -17.40
CA LEU A 134 9.87 22.42 -17.11
C LEU A 134 9.55 21.15 -17.91
N VAL A 135 10.55 20.65 -18.63
CA VAL A 135 10.43 19.43 -19.46
C VAL A 135 11.58 18.49 -19.11
N ALA A 136 11.26 17.24 -18.78
CA ALA A 136 12.21 16.18 -18.58
C ALA A 136 11.99 15.06 -19.60
N ASN A 137 13.04 14.63 -20.30
CA ASN A 137 13.03 13.47 -21.18
C ASN A 137 13.82 12.35 -20.49
N GLY A 138 13.12 11.32 -20.04
CA GLY A 138 13.69 10.16 -19.35
C GLY A 138 13.82 8.96 -20.27
N PHE A 139 14.95 8.25 -20.14
CA PHE A 139 15.27 7.01 -20.84
C PHE A 139 15.69 5.94 -19.84
N LEU A 140 15.32 4.71 -20.13
CA LEU A 140 15.79 3.52 -19.42
C LEU A 140 16.37 2.54 -20.43
N ASP A 141 17.64 2.20 -20.28
CA ASP A 141 18.34 1.26 -21.15
C ASP A 141 18.81 0.03 -20.37
N ASP A 142 18.76 -1.14 -21.04
CA ASP A 142 19.46 -2.36 -20.62
C ASP A 142 20.94 -2.24 -21.02
N ALA A 143 21.79 -2.04 -20.04
CA ALA A 143 23.23 -1.82 -20.25
C ALA A 143 23.96 -3.05 -20.81
N LYS A 144 23.35 -4.24 -20.76
CA LYS A 144 23.92 -5.50 -21.26
C LYS A 144 23.43 -5.86 -22.66
N ASN A 145 22.38 -5.20 -23.17
CA ASN A 145 21.85 -5.41 -24.51
C ASN A 145 22.29 -4.31 -25.47
N SER A 146 23.44 -4.49 -26.12
CA SER A 146 23.97 -3.50 -27.05
C SER A 146 23.18 -3.36 -28.36
N GLN A 147 22.37 -4.36 -28.71
CA GLN A 147 21.62 -4.38 -29.97
C GLN A 147 20.28 -3.64 -29.85
N PHE A 148 19.56 -3.83 -28.75
CA PHE A 148 18.29 -3.19 -28.47
C PHE A 148 18.24 -2.73 -27.01
N PRO A 149 19.00 -1.68 -26.64
CA PRO A 149 19.16 -1.31 -25.24
C PRO A 149 17.91 -0.64 -24.65
N GLN A 150 17.17 0.14 -25.45
CA GLN A 150 16.12 0.98 -24.94
C GLN A 150 14.91 0.17 -24.44
N VAL A 151 14.69 0.19 -23.12
CA VAL A 151 13.56 -0.45 -22.44
C VAL A 151 12.32 0.42 -22.54
N PHE A 152 12.47 1.73 -22.30
CA PHE A 152 11.44 2.73 -22.60
C PHE A 152 12.04 4.16 -22.66
N ALA A 153 11.25 5.08 -23.22
CA ALA A 153 11.50 6.52 -23.21
C ALA A 153 10.20 7.27 -22.99
N LYS A 154 10.23 8.34 -22.18
CA LYS A 154 9.04 9.15 -21.92
C LYS A 154 9.41 10.60 -21.62
N GLN A 155 8.55 11.52 -22.05
CA GLN A 155 8.64 12.95 -21.75
C GLN A 155 7.63 13.32 -20.67
N TYR A 156 8.08 14.13 -19.72
CA TYR A 156 7.29 14.70 -18.63
C TYR A 156 7.37 16.21 -18.71
N SER A 157 6.30 16.92 -18.34
CA SER A 157 6.31 18.38 -18.35
C SER A 157 5.31 18.98 -17.37
N GLY A 158 5.63 20.14 -16.83
CA GLY A 158 4.78 20.91 -15.92
C GLY A 158 5.26 22.35 -15.77
N GLU A 159 4.80 23.05 -14.75
CA GLU A 159 5.24 24.41 -14.46
C GLU A 159 6.74 24.44 -14.11
N ALA A 160 7.39 25.59 -14.31
CA ALA A 160 8.82 25.71 -14.04
C ALA A 160 9.07 26.11 -12.59
N ASP A 161 8.82 25.15 -11.67
CA ASP A 161 9.05 25.30 -10.23
C ASP A 161 9.67 24.01 -9.61
N ASP A 162 10.04 24.08 -8.35
CA ASP A 162 10.73 23.01 -7.63
C ASP A 162 9.79 21.84 -7.29
N ASP A 163 8.52 22.13 -7.01
CA ASP A 163 7.49 21.10 -6.75
C ASP A 163 7.24 20.25 -8.00
N THR A 164 7.17 20.88 -9.16
CA THR A 164 7.08 20.18 -10.45
C THR A 164 8.34 19.36 -10.72
N ALA A 165 9.54 19.85 -10.43
CA ALA A 165 10.77 19.09 -10.60
C ALA A 165 10.73 17.79 -9.77
N ARG A 166 10.24 17.86 -8.53
CA ARG A 166 9.98 16.67 -7.70
C ARG A 166 8.96 15.74 -8.34
N GLN A 167 7.82 16.30 -8.76
CA GLN A 167 6.73 15.51 -9.36
C GLN A 167 7.19 14.76 -10.61
N LEU A 168 7.95 15.42 -11.51
CA LEU A 168 8.47 14.77 -12.71
C LEU A 168 9.46 13.64 -12.38
N ALA A 169 10.27 13.82 -11.33
CA ALA A 169 11.17 12.76 -10.83
C ALA A 169 10.38 11.58 -10.28
N HIS A 170 9.35 11.80 -9.47
CA HIS A 170 8.45 10.77 -8.95
C HIS A 170 7.77 9.99 -10.08
N GLN A 171 7.26 10.69 -11.11
CA GLN A 171 6.63 10.05 -12.27
C GLN A 171 7.59 9.16 -13.03
N PHE A 172 8.82 9.63 -13.26
CA PHE A 172 9.84 8.82 -13.95
C PHE A 172 10.28 7.62 -13.11
N ALA A 173 10.46 7.79 -11.80
CA ALA A 173 10.77 6.69 -10.89
C ALA A 173 9.65 5.62 -10.90
N ASP A 174 8.39 6.03 -10.82
CA ASP A 174 7.24 5.13 -10.83
C ASP A 174 7.12 4.36 -12.16
N ASP A 175 7.38 5.00 -13.30
CA ASP A 175 7.41 4.34 -14.61
C ASP A 175 8.55 3.31 -14.70
N ILE A 176 9.75 3.60 -14.16
CA ILE A 176 10.86 2.63 -14.06
C ILE A 176 10.45 1.44 -13.19
N ILE A 177 9.91 1.71 -12.01
CA ILE A 177 9.45 0.69 -11.06
C ILE A 177 8.39 -0.19 -11.74
N PHE A 178 7.36 0.40 -12.34
CA PHE A 178 6.31 -0.33 -13.04
C PHE A 178 6.88 -1.24 -14.14
N ARG A 179 7.82 -0.72 -14.92
CA ARG A 179 8.44 -1.47 -16.03
C ARG A 179 9.27 -2.65 -15.55
N LEU A 180 10.05 -2.48 -14.49
CA LEU A 180 10.99 -3.48 -14.00
C LEU A 180 10.40 -4.44 -12.96
N SER A 181 9.25 -4.09 -12.37
CA SER A 181 8.56 -4.94 -11.37
C SER A 181 7.51 -5.88 -11.97
N GLY A 182 7.36 -5.94 -13.29
CA GLY A 182 6.32 -6.75 -13.93
C GLY A 182 4.92 -6.14 -13.84
N GLY A 183 4.81 -4.81 -13.75
CA GLY A 183 3.54 -4.08 -13.77
C GLY A 183 2.99 -3.68 -12.41
N THR A 184 3.75 -3.85 -11.33
CA THR A 184 3.38 -3.29 -10.02
C THR A 184 3.72 -1.80 -9.99
N PRO A 185 2.77 -0.89 -9.74
CA PRO A 185 3.06 0.55 -9.70
C PRO A 185 4.05 0.90 -8.59
N GLY A 186 4.82 1.97 -8.79
CA GLY A 186 5.58 2.61 -7.72
C GLY A 186 4.66 3.40 -6.79
N ILE A 187 5.24 3.99 -5.75
CA ILE A 187 4.52 4.77 -4.72
C ILE A 187 4.99 6.22 -4.65
N ALA A 188 5.88 6.64 -5.54
CA ALA A 188 6.50 7.95 -5.43
C ALA A 188 5.48 9.10 -5.54
N GLU A 189 4.38 8.91 -6.29
CA GLU A 189 3.29 9.88 -6.37
C GLU A 189 2.23 9.75 -5.25
N SER A 190 2.31 8.72 -4.39
CA SER A 190 1.34 8.51 -3.31
C SER A 190 1.55 9.47 -2.14
N LYS A 191 0.51 9.62 -1.30
CA LYS A 191 0.51 10.51 -0.14
C LYS A 191 0.27 9.71 1.15
N LEU A 192 0.75 10.26 2.26
CA LEU A 192 0.45 9.79 3.60
C LEU A 192 -0.40 10.83 4.32
N PHE A 193 -1.54 10.39 4.81
CA PHE A 193 -2.40 11.17 5.71
C PHE A 193 -2.16 10.71 7.15
N TYR A 194 -2.14 11.61 8.10
CA TYR A 194 -1.84 11.29 9.48
C TYR A 194 -2.46 12.31 10.45
N SER A 195 -2.56 11.94 11.70
CA SER A 195 -2.98 12.85 12.77
C SER A 195 -1.76 13.58 13.32
N LYS A 196 -1.79 14.90 13.38
CA LYS A 196 -0.73 15.73 13.94
C LYS A 196 -1.20 16.47 15.17
N ARG A 197 -0.52 16.29 16.31
CA ARG A 197 -0.77 17.01 17.55
C ARG A 197 -0.30 18.45 17.39
N LEU A 198 -1.16 19.41 17.67
CA LEU A 198 -0.87 20.84 17.72
C LEU A 198 -0.84 21.37 19.15
N GLY A 199 -1.61 20.76 20.06
CA GLY A 199 -1.73 21.11 21.45
C GLY A 199 -2.40 20.03 22.30
N PRO A 200 -2.61 20.27 23.59
CA PRO A 200 -3.38 19.37 24.46
C PRO A 200 -4.84 19.25 23.95
N GLY A 201 -5.28 18.04 23.60
CA GLY A 201 -6.64 17.78 23.09
C GLY A 201 -6.90 18.33 21.68
N GLU A 202 -5.84 18.71 20.94
CA GLU A 202 -5.94 19.23 19.59
C GLU A 202 -5.04 18.45 18.66
N LYS A 203 -5.65 17.73 17.71
CA LYS A 203 -4.99 17.10 16.59
C LYS A 203 -5.73 17.45 15.30
N GLU A 204 -4.99 17.68 14.24
CA GLU A 204 -5.53 17.91 12.91
C GLU A 204 -5.08 16.82 11.95
N ILE A 205 -5.84 16.61 10.88
CA ILE A 205 -5.42 15.72 9.80
C ILE A 205 -4.44 16.48 8.91
N TRP A 206 -3.28 15.89 8.72
CA TRP A 206 -2.19 16.38 7.88
C TRP A 206 -1.96 15.42 6.72
N MET A 207 -1.31 15.94 5.68
CA MET A 207 -0.86 15.18 4.51
C MET A 207 0.61 15.48 4.23
N MET A 208 1.32 14.50 3.68
CA MET A 208 2.69 14.63 3.17
C MET A 208 2.89 13.73 1.97
N ASP A 209 3.95 13.98 1.21
CA ASP A 209 4.44 13.04 0.20
C ASP A 209 4.92 11.75 0.86
N TYR A 210 4.99 10.66 0.08
CA TYR A 210 5.40 9.35 0.59
C TYR A 210 6.78 9.36 1.26
N ASP A 211 7.65 10.29 0.86
CA ASP A 211 9.02 10.45 1.36
C ASP A 211 9.17 11.39 2.57
N GLY A 212 8.05 11.99 3.01
CA GLY A 212 7.97 12.91 4.14
C GLY A 212 8.04 14.39 3.76
N ALA A 213 8.16 14.74 2.48
CA ALA A 213 8.15 16.12 2.02
C ALA A 213 6.72 16.72 1.99
N ASN A 214 6.62 18.03 1.76
CA ASN A 214 5.38 18.78 1.52
C ASN A 214 4.32 18.59 2.62
N GLN A 215 4.75 18.55 3.90
CA GLN A 215 3.84 18.40 5.04
C GLN A 215 2.94 19.61 5.21
N HIS A 216 1.63 19.43 5.19
CA HIS A 216 0.64 20.49 5.42
C HIS A 216 -0.64 19.97 6.06
N ALA A 217 -1.37 20.87 6.73
CA ALA A 217 -2.65 20.56 7.33
C ALA A 217 -3.76 20.44 6.26
N VAL A 218 -4.56 19.39 6.36
CA VAL A 218 -5.79 19.19 5.58
C VAL A 218 -6.99 19.78 6.31
N THR A 219 -7.00 19.69 7.64
CA THR A 219 -8.08 20.20 8.47
C THR A 219 -7.62 21.27 9.45
N HIS A 220 -8.53 22.14 9.87
CA HIS A 220 -8.33 23.23 10.83
C HIS A 220 -9.58 23.33 11.73
N LEU A 221 -9.87 22.26 12.50
CA LEU A 221 -11.10 22.16 13.28
C LEU A 221 -10.92 22.60 14.73
N GLY A 222 -9.68 22.62 15.24
CA GLY A 222 -9.40 22.86 16.65
C GLY A 222 -9.95 21.76 17.55
N GLU A 223 -10.14 20.54 17.03
CA GLU A 223 -10.67 19.37 17.71
C GLU A 223 -9.61 18.24 17.70
N ASP A 224 -9.82 17.19 18.49
CA ASP A 224 -8.96 16.00 18.44
C ASP A 224 -9.36 15.12 17.27
N SER A 225 -8.74 15.33 16.09
CA SER A 225 -9.02 14.63 14.83
C SER A 225 -8.01 13.50 14.62
N ILE A 226 -8.52 12.25 14.49
CA ILE A 226 -7.73 11.02 14.49
C ILE A 226 -8.19 10.02 13.44
N SER A 227 -7.34 9.02 13.17
CA SER A 227 -7.64 7.86 12.31
C SER A 227 -8.10 8.24 10.90
N PRO A 228 -7.33 9.05 10.14
CA PRO A 228 -7.69 9.37 8.77
C PRO A 228 -7.72 8.11 7.88
N ARG A 229 -8.65 8.07 6.92
CA ARG A 229 -8.76 7.03 5.89
C ARG A 229 -9.19 7.65 4.57
N VAL A 230 -8.33 7.53 3.58
CA VAL A 230 -8.57 8.08 2.23
C VAL A 230 -9.47 7.16 1.44
N SER A 231 -10.43 7.70 0.70
CA SER A 231 -11.28 6.92 -0.21
C SER A 231 -10.48 6.32 -1.37
N PRO A 232 -10.92 5.21 -1.97
CA PRO A 232 -10.19 4.54 -3.06
C PRO A 232 -9.94 5.42 -4.29
N ASP A 233 -10.77 6.42 -4.52
CA ASP A 233 -10.64 7.40 -5.61
C ASP A 233 -9.81 8.64 -5.22
N ASN A 234 -9.25 8.68 -4.00
CA ASN A 234 -8.51 9.80 -3.43
C ASN A 234 -9.28 11.13 -3.38
N SER A 235 -10.61 11.11 -3.40
CA SER A 235 -11.45 12.34 -3.37
C SER A 235 -11.86 12.77 -1.97
N LEU A 236 -11.91 11.83 -1.02
CA LEU A 236 -12.42 12.05 0.34
C LEU A 236 -11.43 11.51 1.38
N VAL A 237 -11.43 12.15 2.55
CA VAL A 237 -10.79 11.63 3.76
C VAL A 237 -11.87 11.49 4.84
N ALA A 238 -12.12 10.27 5.29
CA ALA A 238 -12.92 9.97 6.46
C ALA A 238 -12.01 9.95 7.70
N PHE A 239 -12.44 10.52 8.81
CA PHE A 239 -11.69 10.53 10.07
C PHE A 239 -12.62 10.64 11.26
N SER A 240 -12.12 10.38 12.45
CA SER A 240 -12.85 10.57 13.70
C SER A 240 -12.45 11.89 14.34
N SER A 241 -13.43 12.72 14.76
CA SER A 241 -13.15 13.99 15.44
C SER A 241 -13.97 14.12 16.72
N LEU A 242 -13.33 14.61 17.79
CA LEU A 242 -13.93 14.77 19.11
C LEU A 242 -14.70 16.11 19.17
N GLY A 243 -15.99 16.06 18.91
CA GLY A 243 -16.88 17.19 19.08
C GLY A 243 -17.60 17.17 20.43
N LYS A 244 -18.58 18.06 20.58
CA LYS A 244 -19.38 18.21 21.83
C LYS A 244 -20.12 16.93 22.27
N ASN A 245 -20.45 16.06 21.33
CA ASN A 245 -21.20 14.81 21.56
C ASN A 245 -20.32 13.55 21.54
N GLY A 246 -19.03 13.68 21.80
CA GLY A 246 -18.06 12.59 21.67
C GLY A 246 -17.48 12.48 20.24
N PHE A 247 -16.73 11.42 20.00
CA PHE A 247 -16.16 11.19 18.68
C PHE A 247 -17.24 10.88 17.65
N GLN A 248 -17.12 11.52 16.49
CA GLN A 248 -17.99 11.36 15.34
C GLN A 248 -17.15 11.21 14.06
N ILE A 249 -17.67 10.45 13.10
CA ILE A 249 -17.04 10.41 11.77
C ILE A 249 -17.26 11.75 11.08
N ARG A 250 -16.17 12.34 10.60
CA ARG A 250 -16.15 13.50 9.72
C ARG A 250 -15.67 13.08 8.34
N MET A 251 -16.10 13.82 7.34
CA MET A 251 -15.72 13.58 5.95
C MET A 251 -15.21 14.89 5.35
N TYR A 252 -13.99 14.88 4.83
CA TYR A 252 -13.38 16.03 4.15
C TYR A 252 -13.21 15.72 2.67
N SER A 253 -13.69 16.62 1.81
CA SER A 253 -13.46 16.52 0.37
C SER A 253 -12.16 17.20 -0.02
N LEU A 254 -11.23 16.44 -0.57
CA LEU A 254 -9.97 16.95 -1.09
C LEU A 254 -10.17 17.78 -2.37
N ILE A 255 -11.24 17.47 -3.14
CA ILE A 255 -11.59 18.23 -4.37
C ILE A 255 -12.22 19.57 -4.01
N LEU A 256 -13.16 19.60 -3.06
CA LEU A 256 -13.86 20.81 -2.66
C LEU A 256 -13.13 21.62 -1.58
N ASN A 257 -12.07 21.03 -1.01
CA ASN A 257 -11.27 21.60 0.08
C ASN A 257 -12.13 22.05 1.28
N ARG A 258 -13.09 21.18 1.70
CA ARG A 258 -14.01 21.45 2.82
C ARG A 258 -14.63 20.19 3.39
N LEU A 259 -15.17 20.28 4.60
CA LEU A 259 -16.03 19.25 5.17
C LEU A 259 -17.29 19.03 4.31
N VAL A 260 -17.65 17.75 4.13
CA VAL A 260 -18.92 17.32 3.55
C VAL A 260 -19.72 16.52 4.59
N ARG A 261 -21.03 16.45 4.39
CA ARG A 261 -21.92 15.82 5.37
C ARG A 261 -21.73 14.32 5.43
N PHE A 262 -21.64 13.78 6.65
CA PHE A 262 -21.80 12.38 6.98
C PHE A 262 -22.84 12.24 8.10
N ASN A 263 -23.78 11.30 7.95
CA ASN A 263 -24.86 11.09 8.93
C ASN A 263 -24.39 10.03 9.94
N ASN A 264 -23.92 10.48 11.09
CA ASN A 264 -23.50 9.57 12.16
C ASN A 264 -24.70 8.86 12.78
N VAL A 265 -24.54 7.59 13.11
CA VAL A 265 -25.46 6.88 14.01
C VAL A 265 -25.27 7.41 15.45
N GLY A 266 -26.18 7.19 16.37
CA GLY A 266 -25.97 7.64 17.76
C GLY A 266 -24.73 6.99 18.43
N GLY A 267 -24.33 7.52 19.58
CA GLY A 267 -23.15 7.08 20.33
C GLY A 267 -21.84 7.63 19.79
N THR A 268 -20.71 7.10 20.25
CA THR A 268 -19.36 7.41 19.78
C THR A 268 -19.08 6.62 18.51
N ASN A 269 -18.58 7.28 17.46
CA ASN A 269 -18.25 6.67 16.17
C ASN A 269 -16.77 6.89 15.85
N LEU A 270 -16.02 5.80 15.61
CA LEU A 270 -14.55 5.80 15.49
C LEU A 270 -14.07 4.91 14.36
N SER A 271 -12.82 5.13 13.95
CA SER A 271 -12.02 4.23 13.08
C SER A 271 -12.75 3.89 11.78
N PRO A 272 -13.07 4.89 10.93
CA PRO A 272 -13.67 4.63 9.63
C PRO A 272 -12.76 3.78 8.74
N ALA A 273 -13.35 2.97 7.84
CA ALA A 273 -12.63 2.17 6.86
C ALA A 273 -13.44 2.03 5.57
N TRP A 274 -12.88 2.45 4.45
CA TRP A 274 -13.51 2.34 3.15
C TRP A 274 -13.49 0.90 2.61
N SER A 275 -14.59 0.47 2.00
CA SER A 275 -14.55 -0.68 1.08
C SER A 275 -13.73 -0.32 -0.17
N PRO A 276 -13.09 -1.29 -0.85
CA PRO A 276 -12.28 -1.01 -2.03
C PRO A 276 -13.08 -0.43 -3.21
N SER A 277 -14.41 -0.64 -3.22
CA SER A 277 -15.30 -0.02 -4.19
C SER A 277 -15.63 1.45 -3.88
N GLY A 278 -15.30 1.94 -2.68
CA GLY A 278 -15.73 3.25 -2.20
C GLY A 278 -17.23 3.38 -1.89
N GLN A 279 -18.01 2.30 -2.03
CA GLN A 279 -19.47 2.33 -1.87
C GLN A 279 -19.93 2.06 -0.44
N GLN A 280 -19.02 1.64 0.44
CA GLN A 280 -19.32 1.37 1.84
C GLN A 280 -18.23 1.94 2.75
N LEU A 281 -18.64 2.31 3.96
CA LEU A 281 -17.78 2.71 5.06
C LEU A 281 -18.09 1.84 6.28
N ALA A 282 -17.11 1.06 6.74
CA ALA A 282 -17.17 0.40 8.03
C ALA A 282 -16.63 1.34 9.11
N PHE A 283 -17.16 1.25 10.31
CA PHE A 283 -16.70 2.03 11.48
C PHE A 283 -17.13 1.35 12.77
N SER A 284 -16.52 1.72 13.88
CA SER A 284 -16.88 1.27 15.22
C SER A 284 -17.87 2.24 15.82
N SER A 285 -18.99 1.75 16.42
CA SER A 285 -19.97 2.60 17.09
C SER A 285 -20.48 2.01 18.40
N SER A 286 -20.55 2.86 19.45
CA SER A 286 -21.09 2.50 20.76
C SER A 286 -22.60 2.71 20.90
N ARG A 287 -23.33 2.90 19.79
CA ARG A 287 -24.78 3.18 19.78
C ARG A 287 -25.59 2.13 20.56
N THR A 288 -25.17 0.88 20.57
CA THR A 288 -25.88 -0.24 21.20
C THR A 288 -25.31 -0.66 22.55
N GLY A 289 -24.43 0.15 23.14
CA GLY A 289 -23.72 -0.12 24.38
C GLY A 289 -22.22 -0.33 24.14
N ASP A 290 -21.75 -1.59 24.06
CA ASP A 290 -20.39 -1.88 23.67
C ASP A 290 -20.14 -1.42 22.22
N PRO A 291 -18.91 -0.96 21.89
CA PRO A 291 -18.53 -0.66 20.52
C PRO A 291 -18.65 -1.90 19.62
N GLU A 292 -19.38 -1.73 18.52
CA GLU A 292 -19.62 -2.76 17.52
C GLU A 292 -19.25 -2.26 16.13
N ILE A 293 -18.99 -3.16 15.18
CA ILE A 293 -18.73 -2.79 13.80
C ILE A 293 -20.06 -2.53 13.07
N TRP A 294 -20.13 -1.38 12.46
CA TRP A 294 -21.25 -0.91 11.63
C TRP A 294 -20.76 -0.68 10.21
N VAL A 295 -21.63 -0.88 9.24
CA VAL A 295 -21.37 -0.58 7.82
C VAL A 295 -22.47 0.37 7.32
N SER A 296 -22.07 1.39 6.56
CA SER A 296 -23.00 2.35 5.94
C SER A 296 -22.65 2.60 4.48
N ASP A 297 -23.52 3.31 3.77
CA ASP A 297 -23.18 4.00 2.54
C ASP A 297 -22.16 5.14 2.81
N PRO A 298 -21.54 5.74 1.78
CA PRO A 298 -20.54 6.80 1.95
C PRO A 298 -21.05 8.07 2.62
N GLN A 299 -22.38 8.27 2.69
CA GLN A 299 -23.04 9.40 3.33
C GLN A 299 -23.49 9.10 4.75
N GLY A 300 -23.39 7.85 5.23
CA GLY A 300 -23.89 7.42 6.53
C GLY A 300 -25.42 7.36 6.62
N SER A 301 -26.13 7.36 5.48
CA SER A 301 -27.61 7.44 5.45
C SER A 301 -28.27 6.09 5.73
N VAL A 302 -27.63 5.00 5.32
CA VAL A 302 -28.09 3.63 5.56
C VAL A 302 -27.01 2.88 6.32
N ALA A 303 -27.16 2.79 7.64
CA ALA A 303 -26.19 2.13 8.50
C ALA A 303 -26.80 0.93 9.22
N HIS A 304 -26.09 -0.20 9.25
CA HIS A 304 -26.47 -1.42 9.96
C HIS A 304 -25.29 -2.01 10.70
N ARG A 305 -25.56 -2.69 11.81
CA ARG A 305 -24.58 -3.36 12.66
C ARG A 305 -24.28 -4.75 12.11
N ILE A 306 -22.99 -5.12 12.03
CA ILE A 306 -22.55 -6.44 11.54
C ILE A 306 -21.89 -7.30 12.62
N THR A 307 -21.57 -6.72 13.81
CA THR A 307 -21.12 -7.49 14.99
C THR A 307 -22.07 -7.27 16.15
N SER A 308 -22.18 -8.23 17.07
CA SER A 308 -23.09 -8.18 18.22
C SER A 308 -22.62 -9.02 19.40
N TYR A 309 -21.32 -9.23 19.54
CA TYR A 309 -20.77 -10.03 20.64
C TYR A 309 -20.43 -9.13 21.84
N LYS A 310 -20.43 -9.70 23.05
CA LYS A 310 -20.04 -8.99 24.26
C LYS A 310 -18.57 -8.60 24.23
N GLY A 311 -18.27 -7.33 24.49
CA GLY A 311 -16.94 -6.73 24.47
C GLY A 311 -16.71 -5.89 23.20
N PRO A 312 -15.74 -4.98 23.23
CA PRO A 312 -15.55 -4.00 22.17
C PRO A 312 -15.07 -4.67 20.86
N ASP A 313 -15.72 -4.33 19.77
CA ASP A 313 -15.31 -4.59 18.39
C ASP A 313 -14.94 -3.25 17.74
N VAL A 314 -13.67 -3.07 17.37
CA VAL A 314 -13.09 -1.79 16.94
C VAL A 314 -12.12 -1.93 15.77
N SER A 315 -11.76 -0.81 15.15
CA SER A 315 -10.71 -0.71 14.11
C SER A 315 -10.92 -1.66 12.92
N PRO A 316 -12.10 -1.61 12.27
CA PRO A 316 -12.33 -2.44 11.09
C PRO A 316 -11.45 -2.01 9.90
N THR A 317 -11.14 -2.97 9.02
CA THR A 317 -10.50 -2.71 7.74
C THR A 317 -10.92 -3.74 6.71
N TYR A 318 -11.32 -3.31 5.52
CA TYR A 318 -11.69 -4.20 4.42
C TYR A 318 -10.45 -4.82 3.77
N ASN A 319 -10.58 -6.06 3.30
CA ASN A 319 -9.65 -6.65 2.37
C ASN A 319 -9.66 -5.85 1.06
N PRO A 320 -8.58 -5.14 0.70
CA PRO A 320 -8.59 -4.20 -0.43
C PRO A 320 -8.64 -4.90 -1.78
N LYS A 321 -8.26 -6.18 -1.86
CA LYS A 321 -8.28 -6.96 -3.10
C LYS A 321 -9.69 -7.38 -3.49
N THR A 322 -10.49 -7.80 -2.52
CA THR A 322 -11.78 -8.45 -2.77
C THR A 322 -12.98 -7.67 -2.23
N GLY A 323 -12.79 -6.89 -1.16
CA GLY A 323 -13.89 -6.30 -0.40
C GLY A 323 -14.76 -7.32 0.35
N ALA A 324 -14.47 -8.61 0.22
CA ALA A 324 -15.30 -9.70 0.74
C ALA A 324 -15.08 -9.99 2.22
N GLN A 325 -14.02 -9.44 2.81
CA GLN A 325 -13.65 -9.70 4.22
C GLN A 325 -13.34 -8.39 4.94
N ILE A 326 -13.58 -8.40 6.25
CA ILE A 326 -13.21 -7.34 7.19
C ILE A 326 -12.33 -7.95 8.28
N ALA A 327 -11.16 -7.37 8.52
CA ALA A 327 -10.36 -7.62 9.71
C ALA A 327 -10.67 -6.54 10.75
N TRP A 328 -10.69 -6.92 12.03
CA TRP A 328 -10.95 -5.99 13.14
C TRP A 328 -10.34 -6.48 14.44
N ILE A 329 -10.31 -5.62 15.44
CA ILE A 329 -9.87 -5.95 16.80
C ILE A 329 -11.09 -6.18 17.68
N SER A 330 -11.09 -7.30 18.40
CA SER A 330 -12.21 -7.70 19.26
C SER A 330 -11.76 -8.06 20.68
N GLY A 331 -12.46 -7.50 21.65
CA GLY A 331 -12.29 -7.84 23.08
C GLY A 331 -13.13 -9.04 23.57
N ARG A 332 -13.81 -9.75 22.67
CA ARG A 332 -14.76 -10.84 23.01
C ARG A 332 -14.19 -11.99 23.82
N THR A 333 -12.88 -12.19 23.82
CA THR A 333 -12.20 -13.25 24.59
C THR A 333 -11.39 -12.70 25.79
N GLY A 334 -11.65 -11.46 26.20
CA GLY A 334 -10.96 -10.74 27.27
C GLY A 334 -10.00 -9.69 26.72
N LEU A 335 -8.72 -10.03 26.48
CA LEU A 335 -7.77 -9.12 25.86
C LEU A 335 -8.08 -8.95 24.35
N PRO A 336 -7.84 -7.76 23.78
CA PRO A 336 -8.04 -7.49 22.36
C PRO A 336 -7.23 -8.45 21.49
N GLN A 337 -7.89 -9.03 20.50
CA GLN A 337 -7.33 -9.95 19.53
C GLN A 337 -7.75 -9.56 18.10
N LEU A 338 -6.96 -9.96 17.13
CA LEU A 338 -7.26 -9.80 15.72
C LEU A 338 -8.22 -10.90 15.26
N TYR A 339 -9.26 -10.50 14.53
CA TYR A 339 -10.26 -11.36 13.89
C TYR A 339 -10.48 -10.98 12.43
N ILE A 340 -10.98 -11.94 11.65
CA ILE A 340 -11.49 -11.75 10.28
C ILE A 340 -12.91 -12.31 10.21
N MET A 341 -13.79 -11.62 9.48
CA MET A 341 -15.14 -12.06 9.11
C MET A 341 -15.40 -11.78 7.63
N ASP A 342 -16.42 -12.40 7.07
CA ASP A 342 -16.97 -11.97 5.79
C ASP A 342 -17.62 -10.59 5.91
N ALA A 343 -17.73 -9.84 4.81
CA ALA A 343 -18.20 -8.45 4.85
C ALA A 343 -19.67 -8.30 5.30
N ASP A 344 -20.43 -9.41 5.33
CA ASP A 344 -21.78 -9.48 5.86
C ASP A 344 -21.85 -9.76 7.39
N GLY A 345 -20.71 -9.95 8.04
CA GLY A 345 -20.58 -10.27 9.46
C GLY A 345 -20.52 -11.77 9.79
N SER A 346 -20.63 -12.65 8.80
CA SER A 346 -20.52 -14.10 8.97
C SER A 346 -19.05 -14.58 8.97
N GLY A 347 -18.81 -15.87 9.15
CA GLY A 347 -17.49 -16.49 8.98
C GLY A 347 -16.40 -16.06 9.96
N VAL A 348 -16.77 -15.61 11.18
CA VAL A 348 -15.84 -15.05 12.17
C VAL A 348 -14.73 -16.01 12.53
N THR A 349 -13.49 -15.61 12.32
CA THR A 349 -12.27 -16.38 12.60
C THR A 349 -11.28 -15.56 13.41
N ARG A 350 -10.81 -16.11 14.54
CA ARG A 350 -9.73 -15.53 15.34
C ARG A 350 -8.37 -15.75 14.69
N MET A 351 -7.56 -14.70 14.61
CA MET A 351 -6.24 -14.72 13.96
C MET A 351 -5.09 -14.74 14.96
N THR A 352 -5.20 -14.01 16.09
CA THR A 352 -4.16 -13.99 17.13
C THR A 352 -4.59 -14.74 18.38
N ASP A 353 -3.62 -15.25 19.15
CA ASP A 353 -3.84 -15.90 20.43
C ASP A 353 -2.82 -15.42 21.46
N GLY A 354 -3.34 -14.86 22.55
CA GLY A 354 -2.54 -14.23 23.62
C GLY A 354 -2.03 -12.83 23.30
N GLY A 355 -1.46 -12.17 24.31
CA GLY A 355 -1.01 -10.79 24.21
C GLY A 355 -2.15 -9.79 23.98
N TYR A 356 -1.80 -8.62 23.48
CA TYR A 356 -2.68 -7.48 23.23
C TYR A 356 -2.47 -6.99 21.78
N ALA A 357 -3.40 -7.28 20.88
CA ALA A 357 -3.34 -6.86 19.49
C ALA A 357 -4.12 -5.56 19.26
N THR A 358 -3.57 -4.66 18.44
CA THR A 358 -4.22 -3.42 18.01
C THR A 358 -3.99 -3.16 16.53
N SER A 359 -4.70 -2.20 15.98
CA SER A 359 -4.42 -1.54 14.70
C SER A 359 -4.02 -2.47 13.57
N VAL A 360 -4.99 -2.90 12.79
CA VAL A 360 -4.76 -3.84 11.69
C VAL A 360 -4.87 -3.16 10.32
N SER A 361 -4.07 -3.60 9.35
CA SER A 361 -4.13 -3.20 7.95
C SER A 361 -3.87 -4.40 7.03
N TRP A 362 -4.62 -4.51 5.94
CA TRP A 362 -4.43 -5.50 4.90
C TRP A 362 -3.34 -5.09 3.91
N SER A 363 -2.57 -6.07 3.43
CA SER A 363 -1.75 -5.90 2.24
C SER A 363 -2.64 -5.71 0.99
N PRO A 364 -2.16 -4.98 -0.04
CA PRO A 364 -2.97 -4.73 -1.26
C PRO A 364 -3.41 -5.98 -2.00
N ASN A 365 -2.63 -7.08 -1.91
CA ASN A 365 -2.97 -8.38 -2.51
C ASN A 365 -3.98 -9.18 -1.67
N GLY A 366 -4.33 -8.72 -0.44
CA GLY A 366 -5.29 -9.37 0.44
C GLY A 366 -4.80 -10.67 1.10
N GLN A 367 -3.51 -10.97 1.03
CA GLN A 367 -2.94 -12.22 1.56
C GLN A 367 -2.32 -12.07 2.95
N PHE A 368 -1.91 -10.84 3.31
CA PHE A 368 -1.24 -10.55 4.57
C PHE A 368 -1.97 -9.48 5.36
N LEU A 369 -1.78 -9.55 6.67
CA LEU A 369 -2.18 -8.51 7.63
C LEU A 369 -0.94 -7.98 8.33
N THR A 370 -0.80 -6.65 8.43
CA THR A 370 0.11 -6.03 9.40
C THR A 370 -0.70 -5.49 10.57
N PHE A 371 -0.18 -5.64 11.77
CA PHE A 371 -0.85 -5.21 13.01
C PHE A 371 0.18 -4.93 14.09
N ALA A 372 -0.23 -4.16 15.08
CA ALA A 372 0.57 -3.95 16.27
C ALA A 372 0.21 -4.98 17.34
N TRP A 373 1.21 -5.57 18.02
CA TRP A 373 1.00 -6.64 18.98
C TRP A 373 2.00 -6.58 20.13
N ASP A 374 1.50 -6.46 21.35
CA ASP A 374 2.25 -6.76 22.56
C ASP A 374 2.01 -8.22 22.96
N ARG A 375 2.85 -9.10 22.47
CA ARG A 375 2.71 -10.56 22.69
C ARG A 375 2.94 -10.99 24.12
N LYS A 376 3.73 -10.21 24.86
CA LYS A 376 4.08 -10.51 26.26
C LYS A 376 3.26 -9.69 27.26
N TYR A 377 2.15 -9.09 26.79
CA TYR A 377 1.29 -8.28 27.65
C TYR A 377 0.83 -9.07 28.89
N GLY A 378 1.11 -8.53 30.06
CA GLY A 378 0.71 -9.11 31.35
C GLY A 378 1.42 -8.44 32.51
N PRO A 379 1.01 -8.72 33.77
CA PRO A 379 1.65 -8.16 34.95
C PRO A 379 3.15 -8.48 35.00
N GLY A 380 3.99 -7.46 35.07
CA GLY A 380 5.45 -7.57 35.12
C GLY A 380 6.13 -7.90 33.80
N ALA A 381 5.40 -7.96 32.70
CA ALA A 381 6.01 -8.05 31.38
C ALA A 381 6.64 -6.71 31.00
N PRO A 382 7.85 -6.68 30.41
CA PRO A 382 8.34 -5.48 29.77
C PRO A 382 7.40 -5.20 28.58
N GLY A 383 6.57 -4.16 28.70
CA GLY A 383 5.68 -3.72 27.62
C GLY A 383 6.50 -3.44 26.37
N GLY A 384 6.07 -3.92 25.24
CA GLY A 384 6.70 -3.71 23.95
C GLY A 384 5.70 -4.03 22.85
N GLN A 385 5.05 -2.99 22.34
CA GLN A 385 4.16 -3.11 21.19
C GLN A 385 4.99 -2.96 19.93
N ASP A 386 5.03 -4.03 19.15
CA ASP A 386 5.78 -4.13 17.90
C ASP A 386 4.87 -4.36 16.72
N ILE A 387 5.39 -4.09 15.51
CA ILE A 387 4.71 -4.37 14.26
C ILE A 387 5.01 -5.79 13.81
N TYR A 388 3.94 -6.52 13.46
CA TYR A 388 3.96 -7.87 12.93
C TYR A 388 3.30 -7.93 11.56
N VAL A 389 3.71 -8.91 10.76
CA VAL A 389 3.01 -9.32 9.55
C VAL A 389 2.60 -10.79 9.69
N MET A 390 1.37 -11.10 9.29
CA MET A 390 0.81 -12.44 9.30
C MET A 390 0.27 -12.83 7.93
N GLU A 391 0.60 -14.00 7.45
CA GLU A 391 -0.07 -14.61 6.30
C GLU A 391 -1.43 -15.16 6.73
N VAL A 392 -2.50 -14.71 6.06
CA VAL A 392 -3.88 -15.02 6.46
C VAL A 392 -4.20 -16.52 6.36
N ALA A 393 -3.74 -17.17 5.28
CA ALA A 393 -4.05 -18.56 4.99
C ALA A 393 -3.42 -19.52 6.01
N THR A 394 -2.19 -19.27 6.45
CA THR A 394 -1.43 -20.15 7.32
C THR A 394 -1.39 -19.69 8.78
N LYS A 395 -1.76 -18.43 9.03
CA LYS A 395 -1.57 -17.71 10.30
C LYS A 395 -0.11 -17.66 10.78
N LYS A 396 0.85 -17.91 9.90
CA LYS A 396 2.26 -17.70 10.20
C LYS A 396 2.53 -16.19 10.24
N TRP A 397 3.35 -15.77 11.21
CA TRP A 397 3.66 -14.37 11.44
C TRP A 397 5.16 -14.16 11.66
N ILE A 398 5.61 -12.96 11.37
CA ILE A 398 6.94 -12.46 11.69
C ILE A 398 6.84 -11.12 12.40
N GLN A 399 7.80 -10.83 13.28
CA GLN A 399 7.97 -9.54 13.93
C GLN A 399 8.90 -8.68 13.08
N LEU A 400 8.50 -7.45 12.75
CA LEU A 400 9.25 -6.53 11.90
C LEU A 400 10.04 -5.48 12.67
N THR A 401 9.54 -5.09 13.87
CA THR A 401 10.23 -4.10 14.71
C THR A 401 10.76 -4.76 15.97
N HIS A 402 11.94 -4.32 16.41
CA HIS A 402 12.62 -4.83 17.60
C HIS A 402 13.35 -3.67 18.28
N ASP A 403 13.16 -3.50 19.59
CA ASP A 403 13.94 -2.60 20.45
C ASP A 403 14.02 -1.13 19.99
N ILE A 404 12.97 -0.62 19.31
CA ILE A 404 12.89 0.77 18.83
C ILE A 404 11.85 1.62 19.59
N GLY A 405 11.34 1.12 20.71
CA GLY A 405 10.23 1.70 21.45
C GLY A 405 8.88 1.16 21.01
N ARG A 406 7.78 1.81 21.42
CA ARG A 406 6.43 1.39 21.04
C ARG A 406 6.15 1.69 19.58
N CYS A 407 5.62 0.71 18.85
CA CYS A 407 5.21 0.81 17.45
C CYS A 407 3.72 0.48 17.30
N ASP A 408 2.94 1.32 16.60
CA ASP A 408 1.50 1.14 16.42
C ASP A 408 1.03 1.69 15.06
N PHE A 409 -0.25 1.46 14.75
CA PHE A 409 -0.96 1.97 13.56
C PHE A 409 -0.25 1.68 12.24
N PRO A 410 0.15 0.43 11.96
CA PRO A 410 0.76 0.11 10.69
C PRO A 410 -0.24 0.24 9.55
N THR A 411 0.25 0.71 8.40
CA THR A 411 -0.51 0.77 7.14
C THR A 411 0.38 0.35 5.97
N TRP A 412 -0.16 -0.51 5.11
CA TRP A 412 0.51 -0.93 3.89
C TRP A 412 0.50 0.19 2.84
N SER A 413 1.59 0.29 2.08
CA SER A 413 1.65 1.07 0.84
C SER A 413 0.84 0.39 -0.28
N PRO A 414 0.37 1.15 -1.29
CA PRO A 414 -0.38 0.59 -2.43
C PRO A 414 0.37 -0.48 -3.22
N ASP A 415 1.71 -0.43 -3.23
CA ASP A 415 2.56 -1.39 -3.92
C ASP A 415 2.82 -2.68 -3.12
N GLY A 416 2.43 -2.70 -1.83
CA GLY A 416 2.64 -3.83 -0.94
C GLY A 416 4.09 -4.07 -0.51
N ARG A 417 5.02 -3.17 -0.82
CA ARG A 417 6.45 -3.29 -0.47
C ARG A 417 6.84 -2.53 0.77
N HIS A 418 6.02 -1.54 1.19
CA HIS A 418 6.33 -0.69 2.34
C HIS A 418 5.22 -0.75 3.38
N ILE A 419 5.61 -0.46 4.61
CA ILE A 419 4.71 -0.28 5.74
C ILE A 419 5.08 1.06 6.41
N ALA A 420 4.09 1.96 6.54
CA ALA A 420 4.22 3.13 7.40
C ALA A 420 3.59 2.82 8.76
N PHE A 421 4.15 3.36 9.84
CA PHE A 421 3.69 3.12 11.20
C PHE A 421 4.05 4.29 12.13
N ALA A 422 3.37 4.40 13.26
CA ALA A 422 3.74 5.31 14.32
C ALA A 422 4.77 4.66 15.26
N ASN A 423 5.79 5.41 15.65
CA ASN A 423 6.83 4.96 16.59
C ASN A 423 7.04 5.99 17.68
N SER A 424 6.95 5.56 18.94
CA SER A 424 7.37 6.32 20.11
C SER A 424 8.61 5.67 20.72
N PRO A 425 9.79 6.30 20.64
CA PRO A 425 11.03 5.73 21.16
C PRO A 425 11.03 5.48 22.67
N ASP A 426 10.28 6.26 23.42
CA ASP A 426 10.18 6.21 24.88
C ASP A 426 8.79 5.77 25.40
N GLY A 427 7.88 5.40 24.48
CA GLY A 427 6.52 4.97 24.80
C GLY A 427 5.53 6.11 25.11
N VAL A 428 5.95 7.36 25.01
CA VAL A 428 5.08 8.53 25.26
C VAL A 428 4.35 8.93 23.98
N ASP A 429 3.02 9.00 24.00
CA ASP A 429 2.18 9.28 22.82
C ASP A 429 2.49 10.60 22.12
N SER A 430 2.84 11.65 22.88
CA SER A 430 3.22 12.95 22.29
C SER A 430 4.54 12.90 21.51
N HIS A 431 5.32 11.85 21.68
CA HIS A 431 6.60 11.64 21.00
C HIS A 431 6.49 10.71 19.79
N ASN A 432 5.27 10.27 19.45
CA ASN A 432 5.04 9.51 18.23
C ASN A 432 5.51 10.27 17.00
N ARG A 433 6.15 9.55 16.10
CA ARG A 433 6.57 10.00 14.77
C ARG A 433 6.16 8.96 13.71
N ILE A 434 5.93 9.39 12.50
CA ILE A 434 5.69 8.46 11.39
C ILE A 434 7.03 7.95 10.89
N MET A 435 7.12 6.63 10.80
CA MET A 435 8.23 5.90 10.18
C MET A 435 7.74 5.06 9.01
N THR A 436 8.64 4.75 8.09
CA THR A 436 8.44 3.72 7.06
C THR A 436 9.52 2.65 7.17
N MET A 437 9.20 1.47 6.64
CA MET A 437 10.13 0.35 6.45
C MET A 437 9.69 -0.47 5.23
N LEU A 438 10.56 -1.30 4.70
CA LEU A 438 10.15 -2.35 3.76
C LEU A 438 9.33 -3.43 4.50
N ALA A 439 8.52 -4.17 3.75
CA ALA A 439 7.64 -5.21 4.29
C ALA A 439 8.39 -6.38 4.96
N ASP A 440 9.70 -6.50 4.74
CA ASP A 440 10.61 -7.42 5.41
C ASP A 440 11.19 -6.86 6.75
N GLY A 441 10.82 -5.64 7.10
CA GLY A 441 11.29 -4.94 8.31
C GLY A 441 12.62 -4.22 8.14
N THR A 442 13.21 -4.17 6.96
CA THR A 442 14.45 -3.44 6.68
C THR A 442 14.20 -1.97 6.28
N GLN A 443 15.24 -1.19 6.07
CA GLN A 443 15.21 0.21 5.63
C GLN A 443 14.29 1.12 6.45
N LYS A 444 14.29 0.95 7.78
CA LYS A 444 13.51 1.81 8.68
C LYS A 444 13.99 3.26 8.63
N ARG A 445 13.08 4.21 8.38
CA ARG A 445 13.39 5.65 8.38
C ARG A 445 12.24 6.47 8.96
N ALA A 446 12.56 7.57 9.62
CA ALA A 446 11.56 8.52 10.09
C ALA A 446 11.17 9.49 8.95
N LEU A 447 9.88 9.77 8.83
CA LEU A 447 9.32 10.74 7.88
C LEU A 447 8.96 12.06 8.56
N THR A 448 8.61 12.01 9.86
CA THR A 448 8.20 13.19 10.63
C THR A 448 9.00 13.34 11.91
N GLY A 449 8.96 14.53 12.50
CA GLY A 449 9.28 14.73 13.92
C GLY A 449 8.17 14.24 14.84
N SER A 450 8.28 14.57 16.14
CA SER A 450 7.31 14.20 17.18
C SER A 450 5.93 14.80 16.95
N GLY A 451 4.90 14.15 17.52
CA GLY A 451 3.50 14.57 17.48
C GLY A 451 2.71 14.08 16.27
N ALA A 452 3.27 13.19 15.47
CA ALA A 452 2.59 12.60 14.30
C ALA A 452 2.19 11.14 14.57
N ASP A 453 0.95 10.78 14.24
CA ASP A 453 0.33 9.52 14.64
C ASP A 453 -0.65 8.99 13.60
N MET A 454 -1.03 7.72 13.67
CA MET A 454 -2.09 7.07 12.88
C MET A 454 -1.97 7.30 11.35
N PRO A 455 -0.86 6.92 10.71
CA PRO A 455 -0.69 7.09 9.28
C PRO A 455 -1.71 6.26 8.48
N ASN A 456 -2.10 6.80 7.33
CA ASN A 456 -2.85 6.07 6.30
C ASN A 456 -2.31 6.43 4.93
N TRP A 457 -1.96 5.41 4.15
CA TRP A 457 -1.49 5.58 2.79
C TRP A 457 -2.66 5.84 1.84
N SER A 458 -2.50 6.80 0.91
CA SER A 458 -3.47 7.02 -0.15
C SER A 458 -3.47 5.82 -1.12
N TRP A 459 -4.61 5.59 -1.74
CA TRP A 459 -4.65 4.80 -2.96
C TRP A 459 -3.95 5.59 -4.08
N LYS A 460 -3.34 4.89 -4.99
CA LYS A 460 -2.65 5.60 -6.09
C LYS A 460 -3.63 6.03 -7.17
#